data_c9bc101bbae90c97155a7f3b8f1adab0
#
_entry.id   c9bc101bbae90c97155a7f3b8f1adab0
#
_cell.length_a   1.000
_cell.length_b   1.000
_cell.length_c   1.000
_cell.angle_alpha   90.00
_cell.angle_beta   90.00
_cell.angle_gamma   90.00
#
_symmetry.space_group_name_H-M   'P 1'
#
loop_
_entity.id
_entity.type
_entity.pdbx_description
1 polymer ?
#
loop_
_entity_poly.entity_id
_entity_poly.type
_entity_poly.pdbx_seq_one_letter_code
_entity_poly.pdbx_strand_id
1 'polypeptide(L)'
;QKKLKKQRIRQIIASLIGVAILAFGLWKIVCLFLDYNANETSNDAQIEQYISPVNLRASGYIAKVCFKEHEEVHKGDTLLILDDREYRIRLMEAEAALKDAKAGANVIDATQQTTQTSATVYSASIDEIEVRLAKLAKDCERYRNLVEKKAATPIQLEQLEVEYAATKKKLESVKRQQAAAYKGVNEVVTRKQNVAAAIERAEAAVEMAKLNLSYCVVVAPCDGKLGRRSIEEGQMVNAGTTITYILPNAQKWVIANYKETQVENLYVGQKVRMTVDAISNKEFEGTVTAISGATGSKYSLVPTDNSAGNFVKIQQRVPVRIDFT
;
A
#
# COMPACT_ATOMS: atom_id res chain seq x y z
N GLN A 1 33.96 -82.24 -51.74
CA GLN A 1 33.11 -82.21 -50.54
C GLN A 1 33.48 -81.10 -49.52
N LYS A 2 34.74 -80.72 -49.33
CA LYS A 2 35.14 -79.69 -48.36
C LYS A 2 34.67 -78.26 -48.74
N LYS A 3 34.57 -77.88 -50.00
CA LYS A 3 34.06 -76.57 -50.47
C LYS A 3 32.56 -76.35 -50.18
N LEU A 4 31.76 -77.42 -50.44
CA LEU A 4 30.32 -77.38 -50.17
C LEU A 4 29.95 -77.26 -48.66
N LYS A 5 30.70 -77.93 -47.79
CA LYS A 5 30.55 -77.79 -46.34
C LYS A 5 30.86 -76.36 -45.86
N LYS A 6 31.90 -75.72 -46.42
CA LYS A 6 32.29 -74.36 -46.05
C LYS A 6 31.26 -73.30 -46.54
N GLN A 7 30.62 -73.53 -47.66
CA GLN A 7 29.52 -72.68 -48.13
C GLN A 7 28.23 -72.80 -47.29
N ARG A 8 27.86 -74.02 -46.90
CA ARG A 8 26.70 -74.23 -45.99
C ARG A 8 26.92 -73.61 -44.60
N ILE A 9 28.15 -73.71 -44.06
CA ILE A 9 28.46 -73.10 -42.76
C ILE A 9 28.41 -71.57 -42.89
N ARG A 10 28.88 -70.97 -44.00
CA ARG A 10 28.77 -69.55 -44.24
C ARG A 10 27.32 -69.04 -44.37
N GLN A 11 26.46 -69.84 -45.03
CA GLN A 11 25.05 -69.53 -45.14
C GLN A 11 24.34 -69.64 -43.81
N ILE A 12 24.63 -70.62 -42.97
CA ILE A 12 24.08 -70.80 -41.65
C ILE A 12 24.53 -69.62 -40.74
N ILE A 13 25.79 -69.23 -40.78
CA ILE A 13 26.28 -68.06 -40.00
C ILE A 13 25.62 -66.79 -40.47
N ALA A 14 25.46 -66.56 -41.79
CA ALA A 14 24.79 -65.40 -42.33
C ALA A 14 23.30 -65.35 -41.96
N SER A 15 22.61 -66.48 -41.98
CA SER A 15 21.23 -66.55 -41.52
C SER A 15 21.08 -66.35 -40.02
N LEU A 16 22.01 -66.86 -39.19
CA LEU A 16 22.06 -66.61 -37.73
C LEU A 16 22.28 -65.11 -37.44
N ILE A 17 23.21 -64.46 -38.16
CA ILE A 17 23.44 -63.00 -38.01
C ILE A 17 22.19 -62.23 -38.42
N GLY A 18 21.51 -62.60 -39.54
CA GLY A 18 20.25 -62.02 -39.98
C GLY A 18 19.16 -62.12 -38.95
N VAL A 19 18.98 -63.31 -38.36
CA VAL A 19 18.00 -63.52 -37.27
C VAL A 19 18.33 -62.71 -36.01
N ALA A 20 19.61 -62.61 -35.66
CA ALA A 20 20.06 -61.80 -34.50
C ALA A 20 19.80 -60.32 -34.69
N ILE A 21 20.00 -59.80 -35.91
CA ILE A 21 19.72 -58.38 -36.25
C ILE A 21 18.18 -58.11 -36.19
N LEU A 22 17.37 -59.05 -36.72
CA LEU A 22 15.93 -58.92 -36.66
C LEU A 22 15.41 -59.00 -35.23
N ALA A 23 15.90 -59.94 -34.40
CA ALA A 23 15.56 -60.02 -32.96
C ALA A 23 15.95 -58.77 -32.18
N PHE A 24 17.15 -58.22 -32.45
CA PHE A 24 17.60 -56.96 -31.82
C PHE A 24 16.73 -55.75 -32.29
N GLY A 25 16.34 -55.71 -33.57
CA GLY A 25 15.44 -54.70 -34.08
C GLY A 25 14.04 -54.79 -33.44
N LEU A 26 13.50 -55.99 -33.34
CA LEU A 26 12.23 -56.23 -32.66
C LEU A 26 12.26 -55.88 -31.17
N TRP A 27 13.34 -56.25 -30.50
CA TRP A 27 13.52 -55.85 -29.08
C TRP A 27 13.59 -54.35 -28.88
N LYS A 28 14.34 -53.64 -29.76
CA LYS A 28 14.39 -52.17 -29.74
C LYS A 28 13.03 -51.52 -30.00
N ILE A 29 12.25 -52.04 -30.95
CA ILE A 29 10.87 -51.58 -31.24
C ILE A 29 9.96 -51.80 -30.04
N VAL A 30 10.02 -52.96 -29.39
CA VAL A 30 9.25 -53.24 -28.18
C VAL A 30 9.67 -52.31 -27.01
N CYS A 31 10.95 -52.11 -26.81
CA CYS A 31 11.41 -51.16 -25.79
C CYS A 31 10.93 -49.74 -26.06
N LEU A 32 11.00 -49.22 -27.29
CA LEU A 32 10.48 -47.92 -27.67
C LEU A 32 8.97 -47.80 -27.51
N PHE A 33 8.22 -48.87 -27.81
CA PHE A 33 6.77 -48.93 -27.63
C PHE A 33 6.37 -48.89 -26.16
N LEU A 34 7.11 -49.63 -25.32
CA LEU A 34 6.88 -49.63 -23.87
C LEU A 34 7.22 -48.25 -23.24
N ASP A 35 8.30 -47.61 -23.68
CA ASP A 35 8.67 -46.26 -23.22
C ASP A 35 7.64 -45.21 -23.65
N TYR A 36 7.14 -45.32 -24.90
CA TYR A 36 6.10 -44.42 -25.41
C TYR A 36 4.76 -44.56 -24.64
N ASN A 37 4.39 -45.78 -24.24
CA ASN A 37 3.18 -45.99 -23.45
C ASN A 37 3.34 -45.70 -21.95
N ALA A 38 4.56 -45.67 -21.43
CA ALA A 38 4.82 -45.46 -20.02
C ALA A 38 4.96 -43.98 -19.65
N ASN A 39 5.21 -43.09 -20.61
CA ASN A 39 5.50 -41.68 -20.37
C ASN A 39 4.57 -40.78 -21.16
N GLU A 40 3.86 -39.88 -20.47
CA GLU A 40 3.11 -38.80 -21.11
C GLU A 40 4.07 -37.68 -21.54
N THR A 41 3.96 -37.27 -22.81
CA THR A 41 4.84 -36.23 -23.38
C THR A 41 4.03 -35.07 -23.93
N SER A 42 4.53 -33.85 -23.77
CA SER A 42 4.02 -32.65 -24.43
C SER A 42 5.14 -31.86 -25.04
N ASN A 43 4.92 -31.41 -26.28
CA ASN A 43 5.79 -30.47 -27.01
C ASN A 43 5.27 -29.02 -26.95
N ASP A 44 4.18 -28.79 -26.23
CA ASP A 44 3.56 -27.48 -26.03
C ASP A 44 3.78 -27.03 -24.59
N ALA A 45 5.01 -26.59 -24.32
CA ALA A 45 5.42 -26.12 -23.01
C ALA A 45 6.13 -24.77 -23.13
N GLN A 46 5.87 -23.88 -22.18
CA GLN A 46 6.45 -22.54 -22.14
C GLN A 46 7.04 -22.27 -20.76
N ILE A 47 8.22 -21.63 -20.75
CA ILE A 47 8.81 -21.15 -19.49
C ILE A 47 8.18 -19.81 -19.16
N GLU A 48 7.62 -19.71 -17.98
CA GLU A 48 7.02 -18.50 -17.43
C GLU A 48 7.73 -18.01 -16.18
N GLN A 49 7.57 -16.74 -15.90
CA GLN A 49 8.01 -16.11 -14.66
C GLN A 49 7.08 -14.93 -14.33
N TYR A 50 7.09 -14.49 -13.08
CA TYR A 50 6.39 -13.26 -12.72
C TYR A 50 7.04 -12.05 -13.40
N ILE A 51 6.19 -11.15 -13.89
CA ILE A 51 6.59 -9.90 -14.50
C ILE A 51 6.03 -8.78 -13.63
N SER A 52 6.88 -7.84 -13.21
CA SER A 52 6.46 -6.69 -12.41
C SER A 52 6.29 -5.46 -13.32
N PRO A 53 5.04 -4.98 -13.56
CA PRO A 53 4.83 -3.75 -14.30
C PRO A 53 5.26 -2.55 -13.46
N VAL A 54 5.96 -1.60 -14.06
CA VAL A 54 6.29 -0.32 -13.46
C VAL A 54 5.30 0.72 -13.96
N ASN A 55 4.39 1.12 -13.07
CA ASN A 55 3.32 2.05 -13.39
C ASN A 55 3.60 3.43 -12.77
N LEU A 56 3.24 4.48 -13.50
CA LEU A 56 3.29 5.85 -13.02
C LEU A 56 2.22 6.09 -11.94
N ARG A 57 2.58 6.83 -10.90
CA ARG A 57 1.64 7.29 -9.87
C ARG A 57 1.25 8.76 -10.01
N ALA A 58 2.04 9.53 -10.75
CA ALA A 58 1.80 10.94 -11.05
C ALA A 58 1.67 11.15 -12.57
N SER A 59 0.93 12.18 -12.96
CA SER A 59 0.81 12.62 -14.36
C SER A 59 1.75 13.79 -14.60
N GLY A 60 2.33 13.90 -15.78
CA GLY A 60 3.20 15.02 -16.14
C GLY A 60 4.00 14.77 -17.40
N TYR A 61 4.83 15.73 -17.76
CA TYR A 61 5.78 15.55 -18.85
C TYR A 61 7.03 14.81 -18.37
N ILE A 62 7.55 13.93 -19.20
CA ILE A 62 8.80 13.22 -18.92
C ILE A 62 9.97 14.19 -19.10
N ALA A 63 10.64 14.51 -17.99
CA ALA A 63 11.83 15.37 -18.02
C ALA A 63 13.08 14.58 -18.43
N LYS A 64 13.23 13.34 -17.93
CA LYS A 64 14.38 12.51 -18.22
C LYS A 64 14.06 11.03 -18.06
N VAL A 65 14.59 10.20 -18.97
CA VAL A 65 14.60 8.75 -18.88
C VAL A 65 15.99 8.27 -18.48
N CYS A 66 16.11 7.55 -17.37
CA CYS A 66 17.39 7.19 -16.74
C CYS A 66 17.80 5.74 -16.98
N PHE A 67 17.07 4.97 -17.80
CA PHE A 67 17.35 3.55 -18.05
C PHE A 67 17.42 3.23 -19.54
N LYS A 68 18.08 2.12 -19.87
CA LYS A 68 18.10 1.51 -21.21
C LYS A 68 17.27 0.24 -21.24
N GLU A 69 16.82 -0.13 -22.43
CA GLU A 69 16.16 -1.42 -22.63
C GLU A 69 17.08 -2.59 -22.27
N HIS A 70 16.51 -3.59 -21.60
CA HIS A 70 17.21 -4.81 -21.16
C HIS A 70 18.37 -4.60 -20.19
N GLU A 71 18.45 -3.44 -19.53
CA GLU A 71 19.40 -3.14 -18.47
C GLU A 71 19.03 -3.87 -17.18
N GLU A 72 20.04 -4.28 -16.40
CA GLU A 72 19.84 -4.80 -15.05
C GLU A 72 19.73 -3.65 -14.06
N VAL A 73 18.70 -3.70 -13.21
CA VAL A 73 18.42 -2.67 -12.21
C VAL A 73 18.21 -3.27 -10.83
N HIS A 74 18.54 -2.48 -9.83
CA HIS A 74 18.29 -2.82 -8.43
C HIS A 74 17.08 -2.04 -7.89
N LYS A 75 16.46 -2.61 -6.88
CA LYS A 75 15.35 -1.95 -6.18
C LYS A 75 15.78 -0.57 -5.68
N GLY A 76 15.04 0.47 -6.07
CA GLY A 76 15.31 1.85 -5.70
C GLY A 76 16.06 2.65 -6.77
N ASP A 77 16.56 2.02 -7.84
CA ASP A 77 17.21 2.73 -8.95
C ASP A 77 16.19 3.64 -9.64
N THR A 78 16.61 4.87 -9.95
CA THR A 78 15.75 5.84 -10.63
C THR A 78 15.62 5.48 -12.10
N LEU A 79 14.38 5.23 -12.52
CA LEU A 79 14.06 4.88 -13.90
C LEU A 79 13.65 6.10 -14.73
N LEU A 80 12.88 7.00 -14.13
CA LEU A 80 12.27 8.12 -14.84
C LEU A 80 12.10 9.30 -13.89
N ILE A 81 12.23 10.51 -14.43
CA ILE A 81 11.97 11.78 -13.74
C ILE A 81 10.91 12.53 -14.54
N LEU A 82 9.80 12.88 -13.89
CA LEU A 82 8.78 13.77 -14.42
C LEU A 82 9.14 15.24 -14.13
N ASP A 83 8.56 16.17 -14.87
CA ASP A 83 8.62 17.59 -14.54
C ASP A 83 7.86 17.84 -13.24
N ASP A 84 8.59 18.24 -12.20
CA ASP A 84 8.09 18.36 -10.83
C ASP A 84 7.67 19.80 -10.46
N ARG A 85 7.77 20.77 -11.38
CA ARG A 85 7.53 22.19 -11.09
C ARG A 85 6.14 22.45 -10.51
N GLU A 86 5.12 21.84 -11.07
CA GLU A 86 3.73 21.98 -10.58
C GLU A 86 3.57 21.39 -9.18
N TYR A 87 4.18 20.22 -8.93
CA TYR A 87 4.13 19.56 -7.62
C TYR A 87 4.90 20.33 -6.54
N ARG A 88 6.01 20.99 -6.90
CA ARG A 88 6.74 21.90 -6.00
C ARG A 88 5.92 23.12 -5.63
N ILE A 89 5.19 23.70 -6.58
CA ILE A 89 4.30 24.84 -6.32
C ILE A 89 3.19 24.41 -5.35
N ARG A 90 2.55 23.27 -5.58
CA ARG A 90 1.53 22.73 -4.67
C ARG A 90 2.07 22.44 -3.26
N LEU A 91 3.32 22.00 -3.15
CA LEU A 91 3.97 21.83 -1.86
C LEU A 91 4.17 23.18 -1.16
N MET A 92 4.66 24.19 -1.86
CA MET A 92 4.82 25.55 -1.30
C MET A 92 3.47 26.15 -0.86
N GLU A 93 2.40 25.94 -1.60
CA GLU A 93 1.05 26.38 -1.21
C GLU A 93 0.59 25.70 0.09
N ALA A 94 0.79 24.38 0.22
CA ALA A 94 0.44 23.64 1.42
C ALA A 94 1.29 24.06 2.63
N GLU A 95 2.59 24.31 2.44
CA GLU A 95 3.49 24.82 3.49
C GLU A 95 3.10 26.24 3.94
N ALA A 96 2.69 27.08 3.01
CA ALA A 96 2.20 28.43 3.34
C ALA A 96 0.91 28.35 4.14
N ALA A 97 -0.04 27.50 3.77
CA ALA A 97 -1.28 27.27 4.52
C ALA A 97 -1.02 26.73 5.93
N LEU A 98 -0.04 25.84 6.09
CA LEU A 98 0.38 25.34 7.41
C LEU A 98 0.97 26.47 8.27
N LYS A 99 1.80 27.31 7.67
CA LYS A 99 2.39 28.46 8.35
C LYS A 99 1.31 29.45 8.81
N ASP A 100 0.30 29.70 8.00
CA ASP A 100 -0.84 30.56 8.33
C ASP A 100 -1.67 29.97 9.50
N ALA A 101 -1.99 28.67 9.44
CA ALA A 101 -2.68 27.97 10.53
C ALA A 101 -1.90 28.05 11.86
N LYS A 102 -0.57 27.87 11.82
CA LYS A 102 0.31 28.01 13.00
C LYS A 102 0.37 29.45 13.52
N ALA A 103 0.37 30.44 12.64
CA ALA A 103 0.28 31.85 13.04
C ALA A 103 -1.07 32.15 13.74
N GLY A 104 -2.17 31.60 13.22
CA GLY A 104 -3.49 31.66 13.86
C GLY A 104 -3.50 31.08 15.28
N ALA A 105 -2.77 30.00 15.53
CA ALA A 105 -2.63 29.42 16.87
C ALA A 105 -1.98 30.39 17.87
N ASN A 106 -0.92 31.08 17.45
CA ASN A 106 -0.24 32.06 18.29
C ASN A 106 -1.18 33.23 18.70
N VAL A 107 -2.05 33.65 17.80
CA VAL A 107 -3.06 34.70 18.08
C VAL A 107 -4.06 34.20 19.11
N ILE A 108 -4.52 32.98 19.00
CA ILE A 108 -5.46 32.37 19.97
C ILE A 108 -4.78 32.21 21.34
N ASP A 109 -3.51 31.81 21.39
CA ASP A 109 -2.76 31.67 22.67
C ASP A 109 -2.60 33.03 23.36
N ALA A 110 -2.27 34.10 22.61
CA ALA A 110 -2.22 35.46 23.16
C ALA A 110 -3.60 35.90 23.67
N THR A 111 -4.68 35.60 22.94
CA THR A 111 -6.04 35.89 23.35
C THR A 111 -6.43 35.13 24.63
N GLN A 112 -6.06 33.86 24.74
CA GLN A 112 -6.28 33.03 25.94
C GLN A 112 -5.62 33.66 27.15
N GLN A 113 -4.34 34.07 27.02
CA GLN A 113 -3.59 34.68 28.11
C GLN A 113 -4.24 36.00 28.56
N THR A 114 -4.67 36.84 27.62
CA THR A 114 -5.34 38.12 27.93
C THR A 114 -6.66 37.88 28.66
N THR A 115 -7.48 36.95 28.14
CA THR A 115 -8.79 36.63 28.74
C THR A 115 -8.63 36.00 30.12
N GLN A 116 -7.64 35.14 30.34
CA GLN A 116 -7.32 34.54 31.61
C GLN A 116 -6.86 35.59 32.63
N THR A 117 -6.00 36.53 32.22
CA THR A 117 -5.55 37.66 33.07
C THR A 117 -6.72 38.51 33.47
N SER A 118 -7.66 38.81 32.57
CA SER A 118 -8.87 39.55 32.90
C SER A 118 -9.74 38.84 33.92
N ALA A 119 -9.85 37.51 33.84
CA ALA A 119 -10.60 36.72 34.83
C ALA A 119 -9.94 36.74 36.23
N THR A 120 -8.61 36.76 36.29
CA THR A 120 -7.87 36.83 37.58
C THR A 120 -8.00 38.21 38.26
N VAL A 121 -8.16 39.29 37.49
CA VAL A 121 -8.44 40.63 38.08
C VAL A 121 -9.72 40.64 38.89
N TYR A 122 -10.78 39.97 38.39
CA TYR A 122 -12.02 39.84 39.16
C TYR A 122 -11.84 39.05 40.44
N SER A 123 -10.96 38.03 40.49
CA SER A 123 -10.64 37.30 41.72
C SER A 123 -10.04 38.21 42.79
N ALA A 124 -9.06 39.02 42.41
CA ALA A 124 -8.47 39.99 43.34
C ALA A 124 -9.50 41.02 43.86
N SER A 125 -10.41 41.47 42.98
CA SER A 125 -11.49 42.39 43.39
C SER A 125 -12.49 41.71 44.34
N ILE A 126 -12.76 40.43 44.19
CA ILE A 126 -13.62 39.64 45.07
C ILE A 126 -12.96 39.54 46.44
N ASP A 127 -11.66 39.18 46.50
CA ASP A 127 -10.91 39.07 47.77
C ASP A 127 -10.92 40.41 48.56
N GLU A 128 -10.70 41.54 47.89
CA GLU A 128 -10.77 42.88 48.49
C GLU A 128 -12.15 43.14 49.09
N ILE A 129 -13.23 42.88 48.32
CA ILE A 129 -14.61 43.11 48.78
C ILE A 129 -14.97 42.16 49.95
N GLU A 130 -14.52 40.91 49.93
CA GLU A 130 -14.76 39.92 50.98
C GLU A 130 -14.09 40.36 52.30
N VAL A 131 -12.86 40.87 52.23
CA VAL A 131 -12.16 41.44 53.40
C VAL A 131 -12.96 42.62 53.98
N ARG A 132 -13.42 43.55 53.08
CA ARG A 132 -14.26 44.68 53.48
C ARG A 132 -15.58 44.24 54.14
N LEU A 133 -16.24 43.27 53.54
CA LEU A 133 -17.50 42.71 54.04
C LEU A 133 -17.33 42.06 55.37
N ALA A 134 -16.23 41.33 55.64
CA ALA A 134 -15.91 40.72 56.90
C ALA A 134 -15.67 41.77 58.00
N LYS A 135 -15.03 42.91 57.67
CA LYS A 135 -14.89 44.05 58.54
C LYS A 135 -16.26 44.66 58.92
N LEU A 136 -17.08 44.98 57.92
CA LEU A 136 -18.40 45.55 58.12
C LEU A 136 -19.32 44.66 58.98
N ALA A 137 -19.26 43.33 58.73
CA ALA A 137 -20.00 42.35 59.55
C ALA A 137 -19.62 42.46 61.08
N LYS A 138 -18.31 42.50 61.37
CA LYS A 138 -17.83 42.69 62.74
C LYS A 138 -18.25 44.06 63.35
N ASP A 139 -18.20 45.11 62.57
CA ASP A 139 -18.63 46.46 62.99
C ASP A 139 -20.13 46.48 63.26
N CYS A 140 -20.97 45.90 62.43
CA CYS A 140 -22.42 45.77 62.62
C CYS A 140 -22.71 45.02 63.97
N GLU A 141 -22.05 43.89 64.20
CA GLU A 141 -22.21 43.13 65.42
C GLU A 141 -21.78 43.93 66.65
N ARG A 142 -20.65 44.61 66.57
CA ARG A 142 -20.18 45.48 67.65
C ARG A 142 -21.15 46.63 67.92
N TYR A 143 -21.63 47.36 66.94
CA TYR A 143 -22.60 48.44 67.09
C TYR A 143 -23.96 47.96 67.57
N ARG A 144 -24.42 46.76 67.15
CA ARG A 144 -25.67 46.16 67.66
C ARG A 144 -25.60 45.97 69.20
N ASN A 145 -24.49 45.45 69.69
CA ASN A 145 -24.23 45.29 71.15
C ASN A 145 -24.14 46.66 71.90
N LEU A 146 -23.60 47.71 71.26
CA LEU A 146 -23.52 49.04 71.82
C LEU A 146 -24.90 49.74 71.86
N VAL A 147 -25.74 49.55 70.86
CA VAL A 147 -27.13 50.09 70.88
C VAL A 147 -27.98 49.42 71.93
N GLU A 148 -27.84 48.11 72.15
CA GLU A 148 -28.51 47.38 73.22
C GLU A 148 -28.12 47.94 74.57
N LYS A 149 -26.84 48.30 74.76
CA LYS A 149 -26.31 48.93 75.98
C LYS A 149 -26.52 50.44 76.03
N LYS A 150 -27.32 51.04 75.08
CA LYS A 150 -27.58 52.50 74.96
C LYS A 150 -26.30 53.36 74.85
N ALA A 151 -25.19 52.75 74.32
CA ALA A 151 -23.91 53.42 74.11
C ALA A 151 -23.67 53.89 72.71
N ALA A 152 -24.60 53.60 71.73
CA ALA A 152 -24.58 54.06 70.39
C ALA A 152 -26.03 54.38 69.88
N THR A 153 -26.17 55.16 68.84
CA THR A 153 -27.49 55.52 68.26
C THR A 153 -27.98 54.49 67.22
N PRO A 154 -29.30 54.20 67.20
CA PRO A 154 -29.88 53.30 66.18
C PRO A 154 -29.53 53.68 64.74
N ILE A 155 -29.47 55.01 64.47
CA ILE A 155 -29.11 55.52 63.12
C ILE A 155 -27.73 55.09 62.68
N GLN A 156 -26.75 55.04 63.63
CA GLN A 156 -25.38 54.56 63.27
C GLN A 156 -25.36 53.08 62.94
N LEU A 157 -26.15 52.23 63.59
CA LEU A 157 -26.30 50.81 63.23
C LEU A 157 -26.97 50.67 61.90
N GLU A 158 -28.06 51.39 61.62
CA GLU A 158 -28.76 51.37 60.33
C GLU A 158 -27.86 51.76 59.14
N GLN A 159 -27.02 52.80 59.35
CA GLN A 159 -26.04 53.19 58.30
C GLN A 159 -25.02 52.04 57.98
N LEU A 160 -24.52 51.35 59.01
CA LEU A 160 -23.59 50.21 58.81
C LEU A 160 -24.30 49.02 58.19
N GLU A 161 -25.56 48.74 58.56
CA GLU A 161 -26.34 47.64 57.91
C GLU A 161 -26.63 47.94 56.48
N VAL A 162 -26.94 49.18 56.09
CA VAL A 162 -27.10 49.61 54.68
C VAL A 162 -25.77 49.46 53.91
N GLU A 163 -24.61 49.89 54.48
CA GLU A 163 -23.31 49.74 53.83
C GLU A 163 -22.92 48.27 53.64
N TYR A 164 -23.21 47.43 54.69
CA TYR A 164 -23.03 45.97 54.55
C TYR A 164 -23.85 45.36 53.45
N ALA A 165 -25.17 45.72 53.40
CA ALA A 165 -26.08 45.21 52.34
C ALA A 165 -25.64 45.66 50.95
N ALA A 166 -25.21 46.91 50.81
CA ALA A 166 -24.69 47.45 49.55
C ALA A 166 -23.38 46.74 49.09
N THR A 167 -22.47 46.54 50.03
CA THR A 167 -21.20 45.83 49.76
C THR A 167 -21.44 44.36 49.39
N LYS A 168 -22.39 43.69 50.06
CA LYS A 168 -22.84 42.33 49.71
C LYS A 168 -23.40 42.24 48.30
N LYS A 169 -24.22 43.21 47.90
CA LYS A 169 -24.75 43.29 46.52
C LYS A 169 -23.65 43.54 45.48
N LYS A 170 -22.63 44.35 45.81
CA LYS A 170 -21.47 44.60 45.01
C LYS A 170 -20.63 43.29 44.81
N LEU A 171 -20.43 42.52 45.88
CA LEU A 171 -19.78 41.21 45.81
C LEU A 171 -20.48 40.27 44.85
N GLU A 172 -21.81 40.16 44.93
CA GLU A 172 -22.63 39.36 44.06
C GLU A 172 -22.48 39.78 42.57
N SER A 173 -22.46 41.08 42.33
CA SER A 173 -22.25 41.64 40.96
C SER A 173 -20.89 41.26 40.39
N VAL A 174 -19.79 41.42 41.21
CA VAL A 174 -18.44 41.08 40.75
C VAL A 174 -18.27 39.57 40.56
N LYS A 175 -18.90 38.74 41.40
CA LYS A 175 -18.94 37.26 41.19
C LYS A 175 -19.63 36.88 39.89
N ARG A 176 -20.70 37.58 39.49
CA ARG A 176 -21.35 37.36 38.18
C ARG A 176 -20.44 37.78 37.03
N GLN A 177 -19.71 38.90 37.14
CA GLN A 177 -18.73 39.35 36.15
C GLN A 177 -17.59 38.37 36.01
N GLN A 178 -17.06 37.82 37.13
CA GLN A 178 -16.07 36.77 37.10
C GLN A 178 -16.58 35.52 36.38
N ALA A 179 -17.80 35.06 36.69
CA ALA A 179 -18.39 33.90 36.01
C ALA A 179 -18.56 34.12 34.49
N ALA A 180 -18.91 35.35 34.07
CA ALA A 180 -18.98 35.71 32.66
C ALA A 180 -17.57 35.70 32.01
N ALA A 181 -16.54 36.19 32.69
CA ALA A 181 -15.17 36.15 32.19
C ALA A 181 -14.66 34.71 32.02
N TYR A 182 -14.94 33.80 32.96
CA TYR A 182 -14.58 32.39 32.81
C TYR A 182 -15.30 31.69 31.65
N LYS A 183 -16.54 32.07 31.36
CA LYS A 183 -17.22 31.59 30.14
C LYS A 183 -16.45 32.01 28.89
N GLY A 184 -15.94 33.25 28.84
CA GLY A 184 -15.07 33.74 27.78
C GLY A 184 -13.77 32.92 27.63
N VAL A 185 -13.15 32.54 28.77
CA VAL A 185 -11.97 31.65 28.77
C VAL A 185 -12.32 30.30 28.13
N ASN A 186 -13.44 29.68 28.49
CA ASN A 186 -13.86 28.39 27.94
C ASN A 186 -14.15 28.49 26.43
N GLU A 187 -14.70 29.61 25.97
CA GLU A 187 -14.91 29.85 24.51
C GLU A 187 -13.58 29.90 23.76
N VAL A 188 -12.56 30.59 24.29
CA VAL A 188 -11.22 30.63 23.69
C VAL A 188 -10.57 29.25 23.68
N VAL A 189 -10.75 28.44 24.75
CA VAL A 189 -10.27 27.05 24.79
C VAL A 189 -10.90 26.20 23.67
N THR A 190 -12.22 26.37 23.43
CA THR A 190 -12.89 25.67 22.34
C THR A 190 -12.35 26.13 20.97
N ARG A 191 -12.13 27.42 20.80
CA ARG A 191 -11.53 27.95 19.57
C ARG A 191 -10.10 27.40 19.35
N LYS A 192 -9.32 27.24 20.41
CA LYS A 192 -7.99 26.64 20.37
C LYS A 192 -8.04 25.20 19.85
N GLN A 193 -9.01 24.40 20.28
CA GLN A 193 -9.21 23.05 19.74
C GLN A 193 -9.50 23.06 18.24
N ASN A 194 -10.35 24.00 17.77
CA ASN A 194 -10.64 24.13 16.35
C ASN A 194 -9.40 24.53 15.53
N VAL A 195 -8.54 25.40 16.08
CA VAL A 195 -7.29 25.79 15.43
C VAL A 195 -6.29 24.63 15.41
N ALA A 196 -6.20 23.83 16.49
CA ALA A 196 -5.38 22.62 16.50
C ALA A 196 -5.81 21.65 15.39
N ALA A 197 -7.11 21.40 15.24
CA ALA A 197 -7.62 20.57 14.15
C ALA A 197 -7.36 21.17 12.75
N ALA A 198 -7.28 22.50 12.63
CA ALA A 198 -6.90 23.15 11.37
C ALA A 198 -5.42 22.94 11.05
N ILE A 199 -4.55 22.97 12.06
CA ILE A 199 -3.11 22.67 11.90
C ILE A 199 -2.92 21.23 11.43
N GLU A 200 -3.57 20.25 12.08
CA GLU A 200 -3.47 18.84 11.70
C GLU A 200 -3.92 18.61 10.25
N ARG A 201 -4.98 19.28 9.81
CA ARG A 201 -5.41 19.23 8.40
C ARG A 201 -4.38 19.84 7.45
N ALA A 202 -3.77 20.96 7.83
CA ALA A 202 -2.74 21.59 7.01
C ALA A 202 -1.45 20.74 6.96
N GLU A 203 -1.07 20.09 8.06
CA GLU A 203 0.05 19.15 8.10
C GLU A 203 -0.20 17.93 7.20
N ALA A 204 -1.40 17.37 7.23
CA ALA A 204 -1.79 16.29 6.33
C ALA A 204 -1.74 16.72 4.85
N ALA A 205 -2.13 17.96 4.54
CA ALA A 205 -2.03 18.50 3.19
C ALA A 205 -0.57 18.64 2.71
N VAL A 206 0.34 19.07 3.59
CA VAL A 206 1.78 19.13 3.31
C VAL A 206 2.34 17.74 3.03
N GLU A 207 2.01 16.75 3.86
CA GLU A 207 2.47 15.36 3.66
C GLU A 207 1.92 14.78 2.35
N MET A 208 0.69 15.06 1.99
CA MET A 208 0.11 14.66 0.69
C MET A 208 0.84 15.32 -0.48
N ALA A 209 1.17 16.61 -0.39
CA ALA A 209 1.91 17.32 -1.42
C ALA A 209 3.34 16.76 -1.57
N LYS A 210 4.04 16.45 -0.47
CA LYS A 210 5.35 15.78 -0.49
C LYS A 210 5.29 14.40 -1.13
N LEU A 211 4.27 13.62 -0.79
CA LEU A 211 4.07 12.30 -1.35
C LEU A 211 3.86 12.38 -2.87
N ASN A 212 3.02 13.31 -3.34
CA ASN A 212 2.80 13.52 -4.76
C ASN A 212 4.08 13.99 -5.48
N LEU A 213 4.89 14.84 -4.86
CA LEU A 213 6.19 15.25 -5.38
C LEU A 213 7.16 14.06 -5.47
N SER A 214 7.15 13.16 -4.48
CA SER A 214 7.99 11.96 -4.51
C SER A 214 7.65 11.02 -5.68
N TYR A 215 6.40 11.02 -6.15
CA TYR A 215 5.97 10.23 -7.30
C TYR A 215 6.48 10.76 -8.64
N CYS A 216 7.03 11.97 -8.69
CA CYS A 216 7.70 12.50 -9.88
C CYS A 216 9.02 11.77 -10.18
N VAL A 217 9.61 11.10 -9.20
CA VAL A 217 10.78 10.25 -9.39
C VAL A 217 10.32 8.79 -9.31
N VAL A 218 10.32 8.14 -10.47
CA VAL A 218 9.90 6.73 -10.58
C VAL A 218 11.09 5.83 -10.34
N VAL A 219 10.98 4.94 -9.37
CA VAL A 219 12.05 4.01 -9.01
C VAL A 219 11.65 2.56 -9.25
N ALA A 220 12.65 1.69 -9.44
CA ALA A 220 12.47 0.25 -9.61
C ALA A 220 11.88 -0.38 -8.31
N PRO A 221 10.74 -1.09 -8.38
CA PRO A 221 10.15 -1.74 -7.21
C PRO A 221 10.87 -3.00 -6.75
N CYS A 222 11.65 -3.64 -7.63
CA CYS A 222 12.40 -4.87 -7.36
C CYS A 222 13.65 -4.96 -8.22
N ASP A 223 14.56 -5.87 -7.86
CA ASP A 223 15.73 -6.20 -8.67
C ASP A 223 15.32 -7.03 -9.89
N GLY A 224 15.98 -6.82 -11.03
CA GLY A 224 15.73 -7.60 -12.21
C GLY A 224 16.17 -6.92 -13.50
N LYS A 225 15.77 -7.50 -14.64
CA LYS A 225 16.08 -6.99 -15.97
C LYS A 225 14.88 -6.22 -16.53
N LEU A 226 15.13 -5.01 -17.02
CA LEU A 226 14.11 -4.20 -17.67
C LEU A 226 13.67 -4.77 -19.02
N GLY A 227 12.41 -4.60 -19.35
CA GLY A 227 11.84 -4.89 -20.66
C GLY A 227 12.05 -3.75 -21.66
N ARG A 228 11.17 -3.70 -22.66
CA ARG A 228 11.16 -2.62 -23.65
C ARG A 228 10.66 -1.32 -23.04
N ARG A 229 11.11 -0.21 -23.57
CA ARG A 229 10.68 1.14 -23.24
C ARG A 229 9.53 1.54 -24.15
N SER A 230 8.42 1.99 -23.55
CA SER A 230 7.24 2.47 -24.30
C SER A 230 7.06 3.98 -24.24
N ILE A 231 8.06 4.71 -23.78
CA ILE A 231 7.99 6.14 -23.47
C ILE A 231 9.22 6.89 -23.95
N GLU A 232 9.07 8.20 -24.23
CA GLU A 232 10.12 9.09 -24.66
C GLU A 232 10.17 10.40 -23.84
N GLU A 233 11.34 11.04 -23.78
CA GLU A 233 11.52 12.35 -23.14
C GLU A 233 10.64 13.40 -23.82
N GLY A 234 10.03 14.29 -23.03
CA GLY A 234 9.09 15.30 -23.51
C GLY A 234 7.67 14.80 -23.74
N GLN A 235 7.40 13.50 -23.62
CA GLN A 235 6.06 12.94 -23.74
C GLN A 235 5.21 13.25 -22.48
N MET A 236 3.93 13.58 -22.69
CA MET A 236 2.93 13.66 -21.61
C MET A 236 2.45 12.27 -21.24
N VAL A 237 2.46 11.93 -19.96
CA VAL A 237 2.01 10.64 -19.43
C VAL A 237 1.03 10.84 -18.27
N ASN A 238 0.13 9.88 -18.12
CA ASN A 238 -0.89 9.90 -17.07
C ASN A 238 -0.57 8.88 -15.97
N ALA A 239 -1.08 9.14 -14.77
CA ALA A 239 -1.05 8.15 -13.70
C ALA A 239 -1.74 6.84 -14.14
N GLY A 240 -1.15 5.69 -13.77
CA GLY A 240 -1.58 4.37 -14.20
C GLY A 240 -0.91 3.86 -15.49
N THR A 241 -0.23 4.71 -16.26
CA THR A 241 0.49 4.29 -17.48
C THR A 241 1.68 3.38 -17.10
N THR A 242 1.79 2.22 -17.75
CA THR A 242 2.95 1.33 -17.61
C THR A 242 4.09 1.84 -18.50
N ILE A 243 5.25 2.09 -17.90
CA ILE A 243 6.42 2.61 -18.62
C ILE A 243 7.36 1.50 -19.12
N THR A 244 7.45 0.44 -18.36
CA THR A 244 8.25 -0.75 -18.66
C THR A 244 7.83 -1.89 -17.74
N TYR A 245 8.43 -3.06 -17.95
CA TYR A 245 8.26 -4.23 -17.10
C TYR A 245 9.62 -4.64 -16.53
N ILE A 246 9.65 -5.08 -15.28
CA ILE A 246 10.83 -5.70 -14.70
C ILE A 246 10.61 -7.21 -14.68
N LEU A 247 11.60 -7.94 -15.15
CA LEU A 247 11.70 -9.40 -15.06
C LEU A 247 12.58 -9.69 -13.84
N PRO A 248 12.01 -10.00 -12.67
CA PRO A 248 12.81 -10.31 -11.49
C PRO A 248 13.65 -11.56 -11.71
N ASN A 249 14.81 -11.65 -11.04
CA ASN A 249 15.58 -12.89 -10.96
C ASN A 249 14.89 -13.91 -10.02
N ALA A 250 13.57 -14.09 -10.21
CA ALA A 250 12.73 -14.95 -9.40
C ALA A 250 12.66 -16.37 -9.98
N GLN A 251 12.07 -17.28 -9.21
CA GLN A 251 11.76 -18.63 -9.65
C GLN A 251 10.99 -18.63 -10.98
N LYS A 252 11.47 -19.41 -11.92
CA LYS A 252 10.81 -19.71 -13.19
C LYS A 252 10.08 -21.04 -13.04
N TRP A 253 9.02 -21.19 -13.79
CA TRP A 253 8.28 -22.45 -13.91
C TRP A 253 7.96 -22.72 -15.37
N VAL A 254 7.51 -23.93 -15.65
CA VAL A 254 7.06 -24.33 -16.96
C VAL A 254 5.55 -24.55 -16.91
N ILE A 255 4.82 -23.99 -17.85
CA ILE A 255 3.44 -24.36 -18.14
C ILE A 255 3.45 -25.29 -19.35
N ALA A 256 3.14 -26.55 -19.11
CA ALA A 256 3.03 -27.58 -20.15
C ALA A 256 1.56 -27.90 -20.43
N ASN A 257 1.15 -27.78 -21.68
CA ASN A 257 -0.22 -28.05 -22.10
C ASN A 257 -0.36 -29.51 -22.53
N TYR A 258 -1.01 -30.33 -21.71
CA TYR A 258 -1.33 -31.73 -22.00
C TYR A 258 -2.71 -31.86 -22.60
N LYS A 259 -2.92 -32.89 -23.43
CA LYS A 259 -4.26 -33.23 -23.95
C LYS A 259 -5.14 -33.72 -22.80
N GLU A 260 -6.43 -33.42 -22.84
CA GLU A 260 -7.40 -33.87 -21.83
C GLU A 260 -7.31 -35.39 -21.57
N THR A 261 -7.05 -36.19 -22.62
CA THR A 261 -6.89 -37.65 -22.53
C THR A 261 -5.63 -38.11 -21.80
N GLN A 262 -4.64 -37.24 -21.61
CA GLN A 262 -3.38 -37.53 -20.93
C GLN A 262 -3.43 -37.15 -19.45
N VAL A 263 -4.37 -36.27 -19.06
CA VAL A 263 -4.45 -35.71 -17.70
C VAL A 263 -4.79 -36.78 -16.66
N GLU A 264 -5.50 -37.86 -17.05
CA GLU A 264 -5.84 -38.97 -16.16
C GLU A 264 -4.60 -39.65 -15.55
N ASN A 265 -3.48 -39.64 -16.29
CA ASN A 265 -2.20 -40.24 -15.88
C ASN A 265 -1.26 -39.27 -15.15
N LEU A 266 -1.68 -37.99 -14.92
CA LEU A 266 -0.87 -36.97 -14.30
C LEU A 266 -1.33 -36.70 -12.86
N TYR A 267 -0.38 -36.54 -11.94
CA TYR A 267 -0.65 -36.21 -10.54
C TYR A 267 0.36 -35.19 -9.99
N VAL A 268 -0.09 -34.42 -9.02
CA VAL A 268 0.76 -33.44 -8.33
C VAL A 268 1.85 -34.18 -7.55
N GLY A 269 3.10 -33.70 -7.67
CA GLY A 269 4.30 -34.35 -7.10
C GLY A 269 5.03 -35.27 -8.08
N GLN A 270 4.51 -35.49 -9.30
CA GLN A 270 5.17 -36.32 -10.33
C GLN A 270 6.43 -35.63 -10.82
N LYS A 271 7.51 -36.39 -10.97
CA LYS A 271 8.77 -35.92 -11.57
C LYS A 271 8.68 -35.84 -13.09
N VAL A 272 9.19 -34.76 -13.64
CA VAL A 272 9.18 -34.48 -15.09
C VAL A 272 10.59 -34.15 -15.55
N ARG A 273 10.98 -34.72 -16.68
CA ARG A 273 12.20 -34.35 -17.41
C ARG A 273 11.82 -33.39 -18.54
N MET A 274 12.58 -32.31 -18.67
CA MET A 274 12.32 -31.25 -19.64
C MET A 274 13.59 -30.91 -20.40
N THR A 275 13.44 -30.62 -21.70
CA THR A 275 14.50 -30.07 -22.54
C THR A 275 14.12 -28.69 -22.99
N VAL A 276 15.08 -27.77 -23.06
CA VAL A 276 14.88 -26.39 -23.50
C VAL A 276 15.62 -26.20 -24.82
N ASP A 277 14.91 -25.83 -25.88
CA ASP A 277 15.48 -25.71 -27.24
C ASP A 277 16.61 -24.68 -27.33
N ALA A 278 16.55 -23.63 -26.51
CA ALA A 278 17.60 -22.61 -26.43
C ALA A 278 18.90 -23.12 -25.78
N ILE A 279 18.88 -24.27 -25.09
CA ILE A 279 20.03 -24.83 -24.37
C ILE A 279 20.20 -26.28 -24.83
N SER A 280 20.98 -26.45 -25.89
CA SER A 280 21.22 -27.78 -26.47
C SER A 280 21.89 -28.72 -25.47
N ASN A 281 21.47 -30.00 -25.48
CA ASN A 281 22.05 -31.09 -24.70
C ASN A 281 21.98 -30.97 -23.16
N LYS A 282 21.04 -30.21 -22.61
CA LYS A 282 20.80 -30.15 -21.18
C LYS A 282 19.38 -30.59 -20.85
N GLU A 283 19.26 -31.60 -20.00
CA GLU A 283 18.00 -32.00 -19.40
C GLU A 283 17.81 -31.28 -18.05
N PHE A 284 16.59 -30.84 -17.80
CA PHE A 284 16.19 -30.24 -16.54
C PHE A 284 15.17 -31.16 -15.87
N GLU A 285 15.27 -31.27 -14.58
CA GLU A 285 14.27 -31.95 -13.77
C GLU A 285 13.32 -30.94 -13.13
N GLY A 286 12.07 -31.32 -13.02
CA GLY A 286 11.02 -30.54 -12.38
C GLY A 286 9.98 -31.43 -11.73
N THR A 287 9.10 -30.81 -10.98
CA THR A 287 8.01 -31.50 -10.28
C THR A 287 6.69 -30.83 -10.64
N VAL A 288 5.66 -31.63 -10.94
CA VAL A 288 4.30 -31.14 -11.16
C VAL A 288 3.79 -30.54 -9.85
N THR A 289 3.51 -29.24 -9.83
CA THR A 289 3.02 -28.53 -8.64
C THR A 289 1.53 -28.23 -8.72
N ALA A 290 0.98 -28.06 -9.92
CA ALA A 290 -0.45 -27.87 -10.09
C ALA A 290 -0.94 -28.37 -11.45
N ILE A 291 -2.16 -28.89 -11.46
CA ILE A 291 -2.90 -29.26 -12.67
C ILE A 291 -4.15 -28.39 -12.71
N SER A 292 -4.36 -27.68 -13.82
CA SER A 292 -5.55 -26.83 -13.95
C SER A 292 -6.83 -27.64 -13.97
N GLY A 293 -7.84 -27.21 -13.24
CA GLY A 293 -9.18 -27.80 -13.26
C GLY A 293 -10.03 -27.43 -14.47
N ALA A 294 -9.49 -26.60 -15.39
CA ALA A 294 -10.20 -26.17 -16.60
C ALA A 294 -9.24 -26.07 -17.78
N THR A 295 -9.78 -26.22 -18.99
CA THR A 295 -9.03 -26.11 -20.24
C THR A 295 -8.64 -24.67 -20.56
N GLY A 296 -7.55 -24.45 -21.25
CA GLY A 296 -7.02 -23.11 -21.57
C GLY A 296 -8.02 -22.21 -22.29
N SER A 297 -8.95 -22.76 -23.06
CA SER A 297 -10.01 -21.99 -23.74
C SER A 297 -11.00 -21.30 -22.77
N LYS A 298 -11.19 -21.84 -21.58
CA LYS A 298 -12.08 -21.25 -20.55
C LYS A 298 -11.47 -20.04 -19.84
N TYR A 299 -10.13 -19.91 -19.86
CA TYR A 299 -9.41 -18.77 -19.31
C TYR A 299 -9.15 -17.65 -20.33
N SER A 300 -9.57 -17.84 -21.59
CA SER A 300 -9.45 -16.80 -22.62
C SER A 300 -10.41 -15.66 -22.31
N LEU A 301 -9.92 -14.42 -22.36
CA LEU A 301 -10.73 -13.19 -22.25
C LEU A 301 -11.81 -13.06 -23.34
N VAL A 302 -11.64 -13.78 -24.46
CA VAL A 302 -12.64 -13.87 -25.52
C VAL A 302 -13.08 -15.34 -25.63
N PRO A 303 -14.23 -15.72 -25.03
CA PRO A 303 -14.77 -17.05 -25.19
C PRO A 303 -15.08 -17.29 -26.68
N THR A 304 -14.52 -18.32 -27.27
CA THR A 304 -14.93 -18.78 -28.60
C THR A 304 -16.28 -19.47 -28.45
N ASP A 305 -17.35 -18.73 -28.74
CA ASP A 305 -18.70 -19.28 -28.78
C ASP A 305 -18.86 -20.06 -30.09
N ASN A 306 -18.94 -21.39 -30.00
CA ASN A 306 -19.18 -22.28 -31.12
C ASN A 306 -20.69 -22.43 -31.41
N SER A 307 -21.46 -21.34 -31.42
CA SER A 307 -22.91 -21.34 -31.71
C SER A 307 -23.25 -21.58 -33.18
N ALA A 308 -22.28 -21.79 -34.06
CA ALA A 308 -22.47 -21.97 -35.51
C ALA A 308 -22.72 -23.42 -35.98
N GLY A 309 -23.33 -24.27 -35.17
CA GLY A 309 -23.98 -25.51 -35.64
C GLY A 309 -23.10 -26.67 -36.13
N ASN A 310 -21.82 -26.53 -36.36
CA ASN A 310 -20.88 -27.61 -36.70
C ASN A 310 -20.05 -28.00 -35.45
N PHE A 311 -20.48 -29.02 -34.75
CA PHE A 311 -19.70 -29.58 -33.63
C PHE A 311 -18.50 -30.36 -34.16
N VAL A 312 -17.37 -29.70 -34.30
CA VAL A 312 -16.06 -30.35 -34.46
C VAL A 312 -15.48 -30.55 -33.08
N LYS A 313 -15.26 -31.80 -32.65
CA LYS A 313 -14.59 -32.11 -31.36
C LYS A 313 -13.13 -31.62 -31.42
N ILE A 314 -12.88 -30.40 -30.95
CA ILE A 314 -11.53 -29.88 -30.80
C ILE A 314 -10.91 -30.49 -29.56
N GLN A 315 -9.72 -31.07 -29.67
CA GLN A 315 -8.98 -31.58 -28.52
C GLN A 315 -8.62 -30.42 -27.60
N GLN A 316 -9.17 -30.46 -26.41
CA GLN A 316 -8.87 -29.48 -25.36
C GLN A 316 -7.52 -29.79 -24.73
N ARG A 317 -6.80 -28.74 -24.30
CA ARG A 317 -5.54 -28.87 -23.58
C ARG A 317 -5.70 -28.30 -22.17
N VAL A 318 -5.12 -29.00 -21.21
CA VAL A 318 -5.11 -28.63 -19.81
C VAL A 318 -3.70 -28.16 -19.44
N PRO A 319 -3.52 -26.93 -18.94
CA PRO A 319 -2.23 -26.43 -18.51
C PRO A 319 -1.82 -27.09 -17.19
N VAL A 320 -0.60 -27.57 -17.15
CA VAL A 320 0.05 -28.19 -15.98
C VAL A 320 1.27 -27.37 -15.61
N ARG A 321 1.34 -26.94 -14.37
CA ARG A 321 2.48 -26.20 -13.84
C ARG A 321 3.55 -27.15 -13.31
N ILE A 322 4.77 -26.93 -13.75
CA ILE A 322 5.95 -27.71 -13.38
C ILE A 322 7.01 -26.74 -12.84
N ASP A 323 7.39 -26.88 -11.60
CA ASP A 323 8.45 -26.09 -11.00
C ASP A 323 9.78 -26.82 -11.17
N PHE A 324 10.84 -26.07 -11.45
CA PHE A 324 12.20 -26.62 -11.54
C PHE A 324 12.68 -27.09 -10.15
N THR A 325 13.38 -28.21 -10.12
CA THR A 325 13.93 -28.81 -8.89
C THR A 325 15.32 -28.33 -8.62
#